data_54f8ba1e85d3817db975e8faba94eec6
#
_entry.id   54f8ba1e85d3817db975e8faba94eec6
#
_cell.length_a   1.000
_cell.length_b   1.000
_cell.length_c   1.000
_cell.angle_alpha   90.00
_cell.angle_beta   90.00
_cell.angle_gamma   90.00
#
_symmetry.space_group_name_H-M   'P 1'
#
loop_
_entity.id
_entity.type
_entity.pdbx_description
1 polymer ?
#
loop_
_entity_poly.entity_id
_entity_poly.type
_entity_poly.pdbx_seq_one_letter_code
_entity_poly.pdbx_strand_id
1 'polypeptide(L)' 'MELLDAFAKKFPPAPSEVGASLTLTTKEIIQALLEFHPGVFLDESNMYSILKGRGYKYEPIEENEHITFYWLVKTL' A
#
# COMPACT_ATOMS: atom_id res chain seq x y z
N MET A 1 8.45 0.68 -11.85
CA MET A 1 8.19 2.11 -11.63
C MET A 1 9.07 2.59 -10.48
N GLU A 2 9.95 3.55 -10.78
CA GLU A 2 10.95 4.02 -9.80
C GLU A 2 10.36 4.54 -8.49
N LEU A 3 9.26 5.24 -8.59
CA LEU A 3 8.58 5.79 -7.42
C LEU A 3 8.15 4.68 -6.47
N LEU A 4 7.61 3.59 -7.02
CA LEU A 4 7.18 2.46 -6.21
C LEU A 4 8.37 1.66 -5.68
N ASP A 5 9.50 1.67 -6.39
CA ASP A 5 10.72 1.02 -5.89
C ASP A 5 11.21 1.71 -4.62
N ALA A 6 11.17 3.04 -4.57
CA ALA A 6 11.52 3.79 -3.38
C ALA A 6 10.57 3.50 -2.22
N PHE A 7 9.26 3.42 -2.54
CA PHE A 7 8.25 3.04 -1.55
C PHE A 7 8.52 1.64 -0.99
N ALA A 8 8.81 0.68 -1.87
CA ALA A 8 9.04 -0.70 -1.47
C ALA A 8 10.28 -0.88 -0.60
N LYS A 9 11.29 -0.03 -0.78
CA LYS A 9 12.49 -0.05 0.07
C LYS A 9 12.17 0.40 1.48
N LYS A 10 11.32 1.41 1.62
CA LYS A 10 10.94 1.97 2.92
C LYS A 10 9.85 1.14 3.58
N PHE A 11 8.93 0.63 2.79
CA PHE A 11 7.77 -0.14 3.28
C PHE A 11 7.65 -1.45 2.49
N PRO A 12 8.50 -2.45 2.79
CA PRO A 12 8.40 -3.73 2.11
C PRO A 12 7.10 -4.46 2.43
N PRO A 13 6.65 -5.39 1.57
CA PRO A 13 5.41 -6.11 1.83
C PRO A 13 5.50 -6.99 3.06
N ALA A 14 4.41 -7.04 3.83
CA ALA A 14 4.29 -7.94 4.97
C ALA A 14 3.62 -9.23 4.53
N PRO A 15 4.03 -10.40 5.08
CA PRO A 15 3.46 -11.69 4.68
C PRO A 15 2.04 -11.90 5.21
N SER A 16 1.67 -11.23 6.30
CA SER A 16 0.36 -11.37 6.92
C SER A 16 0.09 -10.19 7.83
N GLU A 17 -1.15 -10.10 8.31
CA GLU A 17 -1.55 -9.06 9.25
C GLU A 17 -0.71 -9.08 10.53
N VAL A 18 -0.36 -10.27 11.01
CA VAL A 18 0.47 -10.43 12.21
C VAL A 18 1.86 -9.86 12.02
N GLY A 19 2.41 -9.99 10.82
CA GLY A 19 3.75 -9.48 10.51
C GLY A 19 3.78 -8.03 10.01
N ALA A 20 2.61 -7.40 9.87
CA ALA A 20 2.53 -6.04 9.34
C ALA A 20 2.81 -5.00 10.42
N SER A 21 3.64 -4.02 10.09
CA SER A 21 3.90 -2.88 10.97
C SER A 21 2.84 -1.80 10.77
N LEU A 22 2.35 -1.67 9.53
CA LEU A 22 1.34 -0.69 9.15
C LEU A 22 0.32 -1.32 8.21
N THR A 23 -0.90 -0.80 8.27
CA THR A 23 -1.92 -1.10 7.28
C THR A 23 -2.29 0.20 6.59
N LEU A 24 -2.29 0.19 5.26
CA LEU A 24 -2.55 1.40 4.47
C LEU A 24 -3.62 1.12 3.42
N THR A 25 -4.53 2.06 3.24
CA THR A 25 -5.48 1.98 2.13
C THR A 25 -4.75 2.34 0.83
N THR A 26 -5.34 1.96 -0.30
CA THR A 26 -4.76 2.34 -1.60
C THR A 26 -4.66 3.87 -1.72
N LYS A 27 -5.66 4.58 -1.24
CA LYS A 27 -5.68 6.04 -1.23
C LYS A 27 -4.51 6.63 -0.42
N GLU A 28 -4.23 6.05 0.74
CA GLU A 28 -3.12 6.49 1.58
C GLU A 28 -1.78 6.28 0.91
N ILE A 29 -1.62 5.15 0.22
CA ILE A 29 -0.40 4.86 -0.52
C ILE A 29 -0.22 5.87 -1.66
N ILE A 30 -1.28 6.12 -2.42
CA ILE A 30 -1.25 7.11 -3.51
C ILE A 30 -0.86 8.48 -2.96
N GLN A 31 -1.46 8.89 -1.86
CA GLN A 31 -1.17 10.17 -1.24
C GLN A 31 0.29 10.29 -0.80
N ALA A 32 0.83 9.23 -0.20
CA ALA A 32 2.24 9.20 0.19
C ALA A 32 3.17 9.33 -1.01
N LEU A 33 2.84 8.65 -2.12
CA LEU A 33 3.63 8.74 -3.34
C LEU A 33 3.57 10.12 -3.97
N LEU A 34 2.40 10.76 -3.93
CA LEU A 34 2.22 12.10 -4.48
C LEU A 34 2.97 13.16 -3.69
N GLU A 35 3.25 12.94 -2.42
CA GLU A 35 4.09 13.84 -1.62
C GLU A 35 5.51 13.90 -2.15
N PHE A 36 6.01 12.78 -2.68
CA PHE A 36 7.35 12.71 -3.27
C PHE A 36 7.35 13.23 -4.72
N HIS A 37 6.29 12.96 -5.46
CA HIS A 37 6.20 13.32 -6.89
C HIS A 37 4.79 13.86 -7.23
N PRO A 38 4.52 15.13 -6.91
CA PRO A 38 3.17 15.69 -7.09
C PRO A 38 2.65 15.72 -8.53
N GLY A 39 3.55 15.66 -9.50
CA GLY A 39 3.18 15.72 -10.92
C GLY A 39 2.77 14.39 -11.52
N VAL A 40 2.85 13.30 -10.77
CA VAL A 40 2.51 11.97 -11.28
C VAL A 40 1.02 11.70 -11.13
N PHE A 41 0.41 11.15 -12.19
CA PHE A 41 -0.98 10.70 -12.11
C PHE A 41 -1.03 9.25 -11.64
N LEU A 42 -1.76 9.02 -10.56
CA LEU A 42 -1.92 7.68 -9.99
C LEU A 42 -3.40 7.44 -9.72
N ASP A 43 -3.93 6.29 -10.16
CA ASP A 43 -5.29 5.89 -9.85
C ASP A 43 -5.31 4.58 -9.05
N GLU A 44 -6.43 4.33 -8.36
CA GLU A 44 -6.55 3.19 -7.46
C GLU A 44 -6.49 1.85 -8.20
N SER A 45 -7.07 1.74 -9.39
CA SER A 45 -7.05 0.51 -10.17
C SER A 45 -5.64 0.11 -10.57
N ASN A 46 -4.86 1.08 -11.06
CA ASN A 46 -3.48 0.84 -11.45
C ASN A 46 -2.62 0.49 -10.24
N MET A 47 -2.82 1.20 -9.14
CA MET A 47 -2.07 0.93 -7.90
C MET A 47 -2.37 -0.47 -7.38
N TYR A 48 -3.62 -0.90 -7.42
CA TYR A 48 -4.00 -2.25 -7.01
C TYR A 48 -3.20 -3.29 -7.77
N SER A 49 -3.19 -3.19 -9.11
CA SER A 49 -2.48 -4.13 -9.97
C SER A 49 -0.97 -4.14 -9.71
N ILE A 50 -0.39 -2.96 -9.56
CA ILE A 50 1.05 -2.83 -9.33
C ILE A 50 1.45 -3.41 -7.98
N LEU A 51 0.71 -3.09 -6.93
CA LEU A 51 1.01 -3.57 -5.59
C LEU A 51 0.85 -5.09 -5.49
N LYS A 52 -0.19 -5.63 -6.09
CA LYS A 52 -0.37 -7.08 -6.15
C LYS A 52 0.80 -7.76 -6.87
N GLY A 53 1.23 -7.19 -7.98
CA GLY A 53 2.35 -7.72 -8.75
C GLY A 53 3.67 -7.68 -7.99
N ARG A 54 3.79 -6.81 -6.98
CA ARG A 54 4.99 -6.71 -6.17
C ARG A 54 4.93 -7.56 -4.88
N GLY A 55 3.86 -8.33 -4.70
CA GLY A 55 3.75 -9.24 -3.57
C GLY A 55 3.11 -8.67 -2.32
N TYR A 56 2.53 -7.46 -2.41
CA TYR A 56 1.79 -6.90 -1.28
C TYR A 56 0.47 -7.63 -1.08
N LYS A 57 0.09 -7.82 0.17
CA LYS A 57 -1.18 -8.46 0.53
C LYS A 57 -2.25 -7.40 0.77
N TYR A 58 -3.45 -7.65 0.25
CA TYR A 58 -4.60 -6.76 0.36
C TYR A 58 -5.69 -7.50 1.13
N GLU A 59 -5.88 -7.14 2.38
CA GLU A 59 -6.73 -7.92 3.29
C GLU A 59 -7.86 -7.07 3.87
N PRO A 60 -9.05 -7.68 4.07
CA PRO A 60 -10.14 -6.99 4.73
C PRO A 60 -9.92 -6.95 6.23
N ILE A 61 -10.15 -5.79 6.82
CA ILE A 61 -10.09 -5.59 8.27
C ILE A 61 -11.43 -5.02 8.72
N GLU A 62 -12.06 -5.68 9.67
CA GLU A 62 -13.34 -5.22 10.20
C GLU A 62 -13.11 -4.28 11.37
N GLU A 63 -13.71 -3.09 11.29
CA GLU A 63 -13.66 -2.08 12.35
C GLU A 63 -15.04 -1.47 12.49
N ASN A 64 -15.59 -1.47 13.70
CA ASN A 64 -16.89 -0.83 14.00
C ASN A 64 -18.00 -1.21 13.02
N GLU A 65 -18.12 -2.50 12.72
CA GLU A 65 -19.11 -3.05 11.78
C GLU A 65 -18.89 -2.66 10.31
N HIS A 66 -17.75 -2.05 10.02
CA HIS A 66 -17.35 -1.74 8.65
C HIS A 66 -16.16 -2.60 8.25
N ILE A 67 -16.14 -3.03 6.99
CA ILE A 67 -15.00 -3.77 6.43
C ILE A 67 -14.27 -2.84 5.49
N THR A 68 -12.98 -2.65 5.73
CA THR A 68 -12.11 -1.85 4.88
C THR A 68 -10.93 -2.71 4.46
N PHE A 69 -10.55 -2.62 3.19
CA PHE A 69 -9.38 -3.35 2.68
C PHE A 69 -8.13 -2.52 2.85
N TYR A 70 -7.08 -3.15 3.36
CA TYR A 70 -5.79 -2.51 3.61
C TYR A 70 -4.66 -3.29 2.97
N TRP A 71 -3.62 -2.56 2.59
CA TRP A 71 -2.36 -3.15 2.18
C TRP A 71 -1.48 -3.33 3.40
N LEU A 72 -0.89 -4.51 3.53
CA LEU A 72 -0.05 -4.85 4.68
C LEU A 72 1.40 -4.56 4.35
N VAL A 73 2.02 -3.69 5.12
CA VAL A 73 3.40 -3.29 4.89
C VAL A 73 4.22 -3.39 6.17
N LYS A 74 5.53 -3.48 6.01
CA LYS A 74 6.48 -3.41 7.10
C LYS A 74 7.17 -2.05 7.08
N THR A 75 7.68 -1.62 8.23
CA THR A 75 8.55 -0.45 8.31
C THR A 75 9.96 -0.92 8.61
N LEU A 76 10.94 -0.22 8.05
CA LEU A 76 12.34 -0.52 8.32
C LEU A 76 12.83 0.22 9.56
#